data_45e4675115dea703541c6b5f25a26fa4
#
_entry.id   45e4675115dea703541c6b5f25a26fa4
#
_cell.length_a   1.000
_cell.length_b   1.000
_cell.length_c   1.000
_cell.angle_alpha   90.00
_cell.angle_beta   90.00
_cell.angle_gamma   90.00
#
_symmetry.space_group_name_H-M   'P 1'
#
loop_
_entity.id
_entity.type
_entity.pdbx_description
1 polymer ?
#
loop_
_entity_poly.entity_id
_entity_poly.type
_entity_poly.pdbx_seq_one_letter_code
_entity_poly.pdbx_strand_id
1 'polypeptide(L)'
;TIGGESTAALLRAARDDEQVKALVLRVDSPGGEVFASEQIRREVAALKAAGKPVVVSMGDLAASGGYWISMNADRIYADPSTVTGSIGIFGMIPTFNRTLDKIGVHTDGVGTTRFAGAFDVTRPLDPAVGQVVQSIIDKGYRDFTGKVATARHQSVEQIDAVARGRVWSGAQAKQRGLVDAFGGMEQAVADVAARAKLGKPDAYRVRYMEETATPFERFFTSFAESRIGAKWLRESSFAQGLLASALPQAGDDLRFIANAVKPGSGTRVKALAYCFCGF
;
A
#
# COMPACT_ATOMS: atom_id res chain seq x y z
N THR A 1 -7.28 2.42 -0.82
CA THR A 1 -6.60 1.12 -0.57
C THR A 1 -6.16 0.56 -1.91
N ILE A 2 -4.92 0.11 -2.03
CA ILE A 2 -4.40 -0.56 -3.24
C ILE A 2 -4.79 -2.03 -3.17
N GLY A 3 -5.62 -2.48 -4.12
CA GLY A 3 -6.01 -3.89 -4.21
C GLY A 3 -4.91 -4.75 -4.83
N GLY A 4 -4.57 -5.88 -4.21
CA GLY A 4 -3.56 -6.80 -4.75
C GLY A 4 -3.99 -7.37 -6.10
N GLU A 5 -5.19 -7.88 -6.20
CA GLU A 5 -5.71 -8.49 -7.43
C GLU A 5 -5.98 -7.46 -8.54
N SER A 6 -6.60 -6.31 -8.22
CA SER A 6 -6.87 -5.28 -9.22
C SER A 6 -5.59 -4.72 -9.83
N THR A 7 -4.57 -4.43 -9.00
CA THR A 7 -3.26 -3.98 -9.49
C THR A 7 -2.56 -5.09 -10.28
N ALA A 8 -2.61 -6.33 -9.82
CA ALA A 8 -2.06 -7.48 -10.55
C ALA A 8 -2.75 -7.66 -11.92
N ALA A 9 -4.06 -7.44 -12.00
CA ALA A 9 -4.81 -7.49 -13.26
C ALA A 9 -4.35 -6.41 -14.25
N LEU A 10 -4.10 -5.18 -13.79
CA LEU A 10 -3.54 -4.11 -14.62
C LEU A 10 -2.14 -4.46 -15.14
N LEU A 11 -1.29 -5.03 -14.29
CA LEU A 11 0.06 -5.46 -14.69
C LEU A 11 0.00 -6.63 -15.69
N ARG A 12 -0.92 -7.59 -15.53
CA ARG A 12 -1.18 -8.65 -16.51
C ARG A 12 -1.63 -8.06 -17.85
N ALA A 13 -2.59 -7.14 -17.82
CA ALA A 13 -3.04 -6.46 -19.03
C ALA A 13 -1.89 -5.73 -19.74
N ALA A 14 -1.01 -5.05 -18.98
CA ALA A 14 0.19 -4.42 -19.54
C ALA A 14 1.18 -5.46 -20.11
N ARG A 15 1.30 -6.62 -19.47
CA ARG A 15 2.15 -7.72 -19.97
C ARG A 15 1.64 -8.29 -21.28
N ASP A 16 0.33 -8.48 -21.38
CA ASP A 16 -0.31 -9.16 -22.50
C ASP A 16 -0.59 -8.22 -23.69
N ASP A 17 -0.57 -6.90 -23.47
CA ASP A 17 -0.72 -5.88 -24.53
C ASP A 17 0.60 -5.71 -25.30
N GLU A 18 0.64 -6.13 -26.57
CA GLU A 18 1.82 -6.00 -27.43
C GLU A 18 2.26 -4.55 -27.69
N GLN A 19 1.39 -3.58 -27.52
CA GLN A 19 1.72 -2.16 -27.68
C GLN A 19 2.51 -1.63 -26.47
N VAL A 20 2.36 -2.24 -25.30
CA VAL A 20 3.14 -1.88 -24.09
C VAL A 20 4.52 -2.50 -24.21
N LYS A 21 5.55 -1.68 -24.36
CA LYS A 21 6.95 -2.11 -24.50
C LYS A 21 7.74 -2.07 -23.20
N ALA A 22 7.30 -1.28 -22.24
CA ALA A 22 7.95 -1.08 -20.94
C ALA A 22 6.94 -0.56 -19.92
N LEU A 23 7.28 -0.64 -18.63
CA LEU A 23 6.42 -0.18 -17.55
C LEU A 23 7.19 0.70 -16.55
N VAL A 24 6.61 1.83 -16.16
CA VAL A 24 6.98 2.52 -14.93
C VAL A 24 5.93 2.23 -13.87
N LEU A 25 6.36 1.67 -12.74
CA LEU A 25 5.51 1.47 -11.57
C LEU A 25 5.73 2.64 -10.61
N ARG A 26 4.75 3.53 -10.50
CA ARG A 26 4.75 4.57 -9.46
C ARG A 26 4.29 3.94 -8.15
N VAL A 27 5.09 4.08 -7.11
CA VAL A 27 4.81 3.52 -5.78
C VAL A 27 4.76 4.65 -4.76
N ASP A 28 3.59 4.83 -4.16
CA ASP A 28 3.37 5.72 -3.03
C ASP A 28 2.50 4.96 -2.01
N SER A 29 3.16 4.23 -1.12
CA SER A 29 2.50 3.25 -0.25
C SER A 29 3.32 2.97 1.02
N PRO A 30 2.68 3.01 2.20
CA PRO A 30 3.32 2.60 3.47
C PRO A 30 3.56 1.09 3.55
N GLY A 31 2.92 0.31 2.68
CA GLY A 31 2.90 -1.13 2.72
C GLY A 31 1.50 -1.68 3.00
N GLY A 32 1.45 -2.90 3.51
CA GLY A 32 0.19 -3.60 3.78
C GLY A 32 0.40 -5.11 3.82
N GLU A 33 -0.62 -5.84 3.42
CA GLU A 33 -0.63 -7.30 3.48
C GLU A 33 0.41 -7.95 2.57
N VAL A 34 1.08 -8.97 3.10
CA VAL A 34 2.11 -9.74 2.38
C VAL A 34 1.54 -10.40 1.13
N PHE A 35 0.32 -10.94 1.21
CA PHE A 35 -0.31 -11.63 0.09
C PHE A 35 -0.56 -10.68 -1.10
N ALA A 36 -1.18 -9.53 -0.86
CA ALA A 36 -1.43 -8.52 -1.89
C ALA A 36 -0.10 -8.01 -2.51
N SER A 37 0.89 -7.72 -1.66
CA SER A 37 2.21 -7.28 -2.11
C SER A 37 2.93 -8.34 -2.96
N GLU A 38 2.80 -9.62 -2.60
CA GLU A 38 3.39 -10.72 -3.37
C GLU A 38 2.69 -10.94 -4.71
N GLN A 39 1.36 -10.80 -4.80
CA GLN A 39 0.64 -10.84 -6.08
C GLN A 39 1.20 -9.80 -7.06
N ILE A 40 1.31 -8.54 -6.62
CA ILE A 40 1.84 -7.45 -7.44
C ILE A 40 3.29 -7.71 -7.83
N ARG A 41 4.15 -8.09 -6.87
CA ARG A 41 5.57 -8.40 -7.14
C ARG A 41 5.73 -9.49 -8.19
N ARG A 42 4.91 -10.54 -8.15
CA ARG A 42 4.95 -11.64 -9.13
C ARG A 42 4.65 -11.15 -10.54
N GLU A 43 3.70 -10.24 -10.70
CA GLU A 43 3.39 -9.67 -12.01
C GLU A 43 4.52 -8.74 -12.50
N VAL A 44 5.17 -8.00 -11.62
CA VAL A 44 6.39 -7.25 -11.97
C VAL A 44 7.48 -8.19 -12.49
N ALA A 45 7.70 -9.32 -11.81
CA ALA A 45 8.66 -10.31 -12.27
C ALA A 45 8.24 -10.97 -13.60
N ALA A 46 6.94 -11.22 -13.80
CA ALA A 46 6.40 -11.79 -15.04
C ALA A 46 6.53 -10.82 -16.22
N LEU A 47 6.31 -9.51 -16.02
CA LEU A 47 6.57 -8.48 -17.04
C LEU A 47 8.02 -8.52 -17.52
N LYS A 48 8.97 -8.57 -16.58
CA LYS A 48 10.40 -8.69 -16.92
C LYS A 48 10.73 -9.98 -17.65
N ALA A 49 10.16 -11.11 -17.23
CA ALA A 49 10.32 -12.40 -17.90
C ALA A 49 9.74 -12.39 -19.32
N ALA A 50 8.71 -11.57 -19.58
CA ALA A 50 8.15 -11.33 -20.92
C ALA A 50 8.98 -10.34 -21.76
N GLY A 51 10.16 -9.92 -21.28
CA GLY A 51 11.05 -9.00 -22.00
C GLY A 51 10.64 -7.52 -21.92
N LYS A 52 9.68 -7.17 -21.06
CA LYS A 52 9.26 -5.79 -20.84
C LYS A 52 9.98 -5.21 -19.61
N PRO A 53 10.91 -4.28 -19.77
CA PRO A 53 11.61 -3.68 -18.64
C PRO A 53 10.63 -2.94 -17.72
N VAL A 54 10.89 -3.04 -16.41
CA VAL A 54 10.10 -2.38 -15.37
C VAL A 54 11.01 -1.49 -14.54
N VAL A 55 10.68 -0.21 -14.45
CA VAL A 55 11.35 0.75 -13.58
C VAL A 55 10.37 1.22 -12.52
N VAL A 56 10.83 1.35 -11.29
CA VAL A 56 10.03 1.91 -10.18
C VAL A 56 10.39 3.38 -9.97
N SER A 57 9.36 4.22 -9.82
CA SER A 57 9.45 5.57 -9.31
C SER A 57 8.75 5.64 -7.96
N MET A 58 9.51 5.72 -6.87
CA MET A 58 8.95 5.90 -5.54
C MET A 58 8.43 7.32 -5.35
N GLY A 59 7.29 7.45 -4.66
CA GLY A 59 6.73 8.71 -4.19
C GLY A 59 7.39 9.18 -2.90
N ASP A 60 6.59 9.85 -2.07
CA ASP A 60 7.05 10.31 -0.76
C ASP A 60 7.28 9.12 0.18
N LEU A 61 6.52 8.04 -0.02
CA LEU A 61 6.54 6.84 0.81
C LEU A 61 6.47 5.57 -0.04
N ALA A 62 7.46 4.69 0.09
CA ALA A 62 7.46 3.37 -0.56
C ALA A 62 8.14 2.35 0.37
N ALA A 63 7.43 1.96 1.42
CA ALA A 63 7.97 1.18 2.54
C ALA A 63 7.24 -0.16 2.71
N SER A 64 7.87 -1.12 3.39
CA SER A 64 7.28 -2.43 3.71
C SER A 64 6.73 -3.13 2.46
N GLY A 65 5.41 -3.36 2.35
CA GLY A 65 4.77 -3.87 1.14
C GLY A 65 5.04 -3.01 -0.10
N GLY A 66 5.20 -1.67 0.03
CA GLY A 66 5.61 -0.78 -1.04
C GLY A 66 7.02 -1.07 -1.54
N TYR A 67 7.95 -1.43 -0.65
CA TYR A 67 9.28 -1.91 -1.04
C TYR A 67 9.21 -3.33 -1.62
N TRP A 68 8.33 -4.19 -1.09
CA TRP A 68 8.10 -5.55 -1.59
C TRP A 68 7.73 -5.57 -3.09
N ILE A 69 6.80 -4.71 -3.50
CA ILE A 69 6.40 -4.62 -4.92
C ILE A 69 7.47 -3.97 -5.81
N SER A 70 8.37 -3.18 -5.21
CA SER A 70 9.43 -2.43 -5.93
C SER A 70 10.69 -3.24 -6.16
N MET A 71 11.03 -4.19 -5.27
CA MET A 71 12.35 -4.82 -5.20
C MET A 71 12.82 -5.50 -6.48
N ASN A 72 11.89 -6.04 -7.29
CA ASN A 72 12.20 -6.78 -8.52
C ASN A 72 12.34 -5.91 -9.78
N ALA A 73 12.16 -4.58 -9.69
CA ALA A 73 12.33 -3.69 -10.83
C ALA A 73 13.77 -3.72 -11.38
N ASP A 74 13.93 -3.36 -12.64
CA ASP A 74 15.25 -3.22 -13.27
C ASP A 74 16.01 -2.01 -12.72
N ARG A 75 15.29 -1.01 -12.23
CA ARG A 75 15.82 0.14 -11.52
C ARG A 75 14.78 0.77 -10.61
N ILE A 76 15.23 1.26 -9.48
CA ILE A 76 14.40 1.93 -8.48
C ILE A 76 14.90 3.37 -8.34
N TYR A 77 14.02 4.32 -8.64
CA TYR A 77 14.21 5.74 -8.42
C TYR A 77 13.49 6.21 -7.18
N ALA A 78 14.12 7.07 -6.39
CA ALA A 78 13.53 7.75 -5.24
C ALA A 78 14.04 9.19 -5.14
N ASP A 79 13.29 10.06 -4.49
CA ASP A 79 13.80 11.33 -4.00
C ASP A 79 14.71 11.09 -2.79
N PRO A 80 15.73 11.90 -2.53
CA PRO A 80 16.55 11.80 -1.32
C PRO A 80 15.75 11.80 -0.01
N SER A 81 14.57 12.43 0.00
CA SER A 81 13.65 12.53 1.15
C SER A 81 12.63 11.39 1.21
N THR A 82 12.44 10.61 0.14
CA THR A 82 11.51 9.46 0.11
C THR A 82 11.69 8.59 1.35
N VAL A 83 10.60 8.25 2.02
CA VAL A 83 10.62 7.29 3.12
C VAL A 83 10.47 5.88 2.56
N THR A 84 11.46 4.99 2.80
CA THR A 84 11.46 3.63 2.23
C THR A 84 12.10 2.61 3.17
N GLY A 85 12.33 1.38 2.68
CA GLY A 85 12.80 0.28 3.51
C GLY A 85 11.66 -0.38 4.26
N SER A 86 11.66 -0.32 5.59
CA SER A 86 10.71 -1.03 6.45
C SER A 86 10.61 -2.52 6.08
N ILE A 87 11.77 -3.13 5.75
CA ILE A 87 11.86 -4.55 5.41
C ILE A 87 11.72 -5.33 6.72
N GLY A 88 10.48 -5.74 6.99
CA GLY A 88 10.11 -6.40 8.22
C GLY A 88 8.69 -6.94 8.18
N ILE A 89 8.37 -7.83 9.08
CA ILE A 89 7.05 -8.39 9.30
C ILE A 89 6.70 -8.20 10.77
N PHE A 90 5.49 -7.80 11.05
CA PHE A 90 4.97 -7.76 12.41
C PHE A 90 3.53 -8.27 12.46
N GLY A 91 3.12 -8.72 13.63
CA GLY A 91 1.74 -9.07 13.93
C GLY A 91 1.38 -8.55 15.30
N MET A 92 0.12 -8.13 15.49
CA MET A 92 -0.41 -7.67 16.75
C MET A 92 -1.73 -8.38 17.03
N ILE A 93 -1.81 -9.02 18.19
CA ILE A 93 -3.05 -9.64 18.69
C ILE A 93 -3.41 -8.95 20.00
N PRO A 94 -4.34 -7.99 19.98
CA PRO A 94 -4.81 -7.37 21.23
C PRO A 94 -5.63 -8.36 22.03
N THR A 95 -5.50 -8.34 23.37
CA THR A 95 -6.37 -9.07 24.28
C THR A 95 -6.94 -8.12 25.34
N PHE A 96 -8.21 -8.28 25.69
CA PHE A 96 -8.94 -7.39 26.59
C PHE A 96 -9.32 -8.07 27.92
N ASN A 97 -8.87 -9.31 28.17
CA ASN A 97 -9.19 -10.06 29.37
C ASN A 97 -8.94 -9.26 30.66
N ARG A 98 -7.77 -8.61 30.78
CA ARG A 98 -7.46 -7.78 31.96
C ARG A 98 -8.37 -6.56 32.14
N THR A 99 -8.89 -6.01 31.05
CA THR A 99 -9.85 -4.90 31.08
C THR A 99 -11.22 -5.40 31.54
N LEU A 100 -11.64 -6.56 31.03
CA LEU A 100 -12.89 -7.21 31.42
C LEU A 100 -12.87 -7.62 32.90
N ASP A 101 -11.78 -8.21 33.38
CA ASP A 101 -11.60 -8.56 34.81
C ASP A 101 -11.80 -7.36 35.73
N LYS A 102 -11.32 -6.16 35.35
CA LYS A 102 -11.48 -4.94 36.16
C LYS A 102 -12.93 -4.50 36.33
N ILE A 103 -13.80 -4.86 35.42
CA ILE A 103 -15.24 -4.55 35.48
C ILE A 103 -16.09 -5.77 35.88
N GLY A 104 -15.45 -6.86 36.35
CA GLY A 104 -16.13 -8.08 36.82
C GLY A 104 -16.73 -8.93 35.71
N VAL A 105 -16.29 -8.76 34.45
CA VAL A 105 -16.74 -9.58 33.31
C VAL A 105 -15.71 -10.66 33.03
N HIS A 106 -16.17 -11.92 33.07
CA HIS A 106 -15.36 -13.08 32.75
C HIS A 106 -15.97 -13.80 31.55
N THR A 107 -15.12 -14.34 30.69
CA THR A 107 -15.54 -15.08 29.47
C THR A 107 -15.09 -16.52 29.59
N ASP A 108 -15.98 -17.42 29.21
CA ASP A 108 -15.72 -18.84 29.12
C ASP A 108 -16.25 -19.39 27.80
N GLY A 109 -15.96 -20.65 27.46
CA GLY A 109 -16.46 -21.29 26.25
C GLY A 109 -16.07 -22.75 26.17
N VAL A 110 -16.86 -23.48 25.44
CA VAL A 110 -16.65 -24.89 25.14
C VAL A 110 -16.11 -25.00 23.72
N GLY A 111 -15.06 -25.78 23.53
CA GLY A 111 -14.45 -26.03 22.23
C GLY A 111 -14.31 -27.54 21.98
N THR A 112 -14.42 -27.93 20.72
CA THR A 112 -14.20 -29.32 20.27
C THR A 112 -12.74 -29.64 20.01
N THR A 113 -11.87 -28.62 19.96
CA THR A 113 -10.44 -28.78 19.77
C THR A 113 -9.65 -27.86 20.73
N ARG A 114 -8.36 -28.16 20.94
CA ARG A 114 -7.44 -27.33 21.75
C ARG A 114 -7.39 -25.87 21.29
N PHE A 115 -7.54 -25.62 20.00
CA PHE A 115 -7.45 -24.27 19.42
C PHE A 115 -8.83 -23.62 19.20
N ALA A 116 -9.91 -24.21 19.71
CA ALA A 116 -11.21 -23.56 19.69
C ALA A 116 -11.13 -22.24 20.50
N GLY A 117 -11.53 -21.14 19.89
CA GLY A 117 -11.41 -19.80 20.50
C GLY A 117 -9.98 -19.23 20.52
N ALA A 118 -9.05 -19.76 19.70
CA ALA A 118 -7.65 -19.34 19.66
C ALA A 118 -7.42 -17.82 19.46
N PHE A 119 -8.35 -17.15 18.79
CA PHE A 119 -8.33 -15.71 18.54
C PHE A 119 -9.43 -14.95 19.30
N ASP A 120 -9.97 -15.55 20.36
CA ASP A 120 -10.90 -14.85 21.24
C ASP A 120 -10.16 -13.79 22.05
N VAL A 121 -10.34 -12.53 21.66
CA VAL A 121 -9.67 -11.35 22.27
C VAL A 121 -10.09 -11.10 23.72
N THR A 122 -11.17 -11.73 24.18
CA THR A 122 -11.66 -11.63 25.57
C THR A 122 -10.94 -12.57 26.53
N ARG A 123 -10.06 -13.43 26.01
CA ARG A 123 -9.25 -14.39 26.75
C ARG A 123 -7.76 -14.11 26.63
N PRO A 124 -6.94 -14.63 27.55
CA PRO A 124 -5.47 -14.62 27.36
C PRO A 124 -5.11 -15.41 26.09
N LEU A 125 -4.14 -14.92 25.35
CA LEU A 125 -3.60 -15.65 24.20
C LEU A 125 -2.96 -16.99 24.68
N ASP A 126 -3.40 -18.11 24.11
CA ASP A 126 -2.76 -19.40 24.35
C ASP A 126 -1.30 -19.36 23.89
N PRO A 127 -0.32 -19.77 24.73
CA PRO A 127 1.11 -19.76 24.36
C PRO A 127 1.40 -20.59 23.10
N ALA A 128 0.70 -21.69 22.84
CA ALA A 128 0.90 -22.47 21.62
C ALA A 128 0.41 -21.72 20.38
N VAL A 129 -0.69 -20.96 20.48
CA VAL A 129 -1.13 -20.06 19.40
C VAL A 129 -0.10 -18.96 19.18
N GLY A 130 0.44 -18.37 20.25
CA GLY A 130 1.53 -17.41 20.18
C GLY A 130 2.74 -17.95 19.43
N GLN A 131 3.15 -19.19 19.68
CA GLN A 131 4.26 -19.85 18.96
C GLN A 131 3.95 -20.03 17.46
N VAL A 132 2.72 -20.42 17.11
CA VAL A 132 2.32 -20.56 15.70
C VAL A 132 2.39 -19.19 15.01
N VAL A 133 1.85 -18.14 15.63
CA VAL A 133 1.92 -16.78 15.08
C VAL A 133 3.36 -16.31 14.92
N GLN A 134 4.22 -16.54 15.92
CA GLN A 134 5.65 -16.21 15.84
C GLN A 134 6.34 -16.94 14.68
N SER A 135 6.04 -18.23 14.47
CA SER A 135 6.62 -19.00 13.37
C SER A 135 6.21 -18.45 11.99
N ILE A 136 4.99 -17.94 11.85
CA ILE A 136 4.50 -17.28 10.64
C ILE A 136 5.25 -15.97 10.39
N ILE A 137 5.45 -15.16 11.45
CA ILE A 137 6.20 -13.91 11.39
C ILE A 137 7.66 -14.18 10.98
N ASP A 138 8.31 -15.15 11.64
CA ASP A 138 9.70 -15.52 11.35
C ASP A 138 9.86 -16.02 9.91
N LYS A 139 8.92 -16.83 9.43
CA LYS A 139 8.90 -17.28 8.04
C LYS A 139 8.73 -16.11 7.09
N GLY A 140 7.75 -15.25 7.34
CA GLY A 140 7.50 -14.06 6.52
C GLY A 140 8.72 -13.14 6.45
N TYR A 141 9.43 -12.96 7.56
CA TYR A 141 10.66 -12.16 7.60
C TYR A 141 11.79 -12.79 6.77
N ARG A 142 12.02 -14.10 6.92
CA ARG A 142 13.00 -14.81 6.08
C ARG A 142 12.67 -14.75 4.60
N ASP A 143 11.39 -14.91 4.25
CA ASP A 143 10.93 -14.81 2.87
C ASP A 143 11.17 -13.41 2.30
N PHE A 144 10.89 -12.36 3.09
CA PHE A 144 11.09 -10.97 2.64
C PHE A 144 12.58 -10.68 2.44
N THR A 145 13.39 -10.91 3.45
CA THR A 145 14.85 -10.66 3.37
C THR A 145 15.53 -11.47 2.27
N GLY A 146 15.14 -12.74 2.10
CA GLY A 146 15.65 -13.60 1.04
C GLY A 146 15.28 -13.11 -0.37
N LYS A 147 14.04 -12.66 -0.57
CA LYS A 147 13.60 -12.09 -1.84
C LYS A 147 14.33 -10.77 -2.16
N VAL A 148 14.49 -9.89 -1.16
CA VAL A 148 15.26 -8.65 -1.32
C VAL A 148 16.72 -8.95 -1.64
N ALA A 149 17.34 -9.88 -0.92
CA ALA A 149 18.72 -10.29 -1.15
C ALA A 149 18.93 -10.74 -2.61
N THR A 150 18.03 -11.60 -3.11
CA THR A 150 18.07 -12.06 -4.50
C THR A 150 17.88 -10.91 -5.48
N ALA A 151 16.87 -10.06 -5.24
CA ALA A 151 16.52 -8.97 -6.16
C ALA A 151 17.58 -7.84 -6.19
N ARG A 152 18.28 -7.63 -5.07
CA ARG A 152 19.30 -6.57 -4.94
C ARG A 152 20.74 -7.10 -5.09
N HIS A 153 20.91 -8.38 -5.42
CA HIS A 153 22.21 -9.05 -5.57
C HIS A 153 23.12 -8.88 -4.34
N GLN A 154 22.53 -9.01 -3.15
CA GLN A 154 23.22 -8.92 -1.86
C GLN A 154 23.05 -10.23 -1.08
N SER A 155 23.84 -10.44 -0.04
CA SER A 155 23.61 -11.57 0.85
C SER A 155 22.45 -11.32 1.81
N VAL A 156 21.85 -12.38 2.35
CA VAL A 156 20.76 -12.26 3.33
C VAL A 156 21.23 -11.51 4.57
N GLU A 157 22.49 -11.72 4.99
CA GLU A 157 23.10 -11.05 6.15
C GLU A 157 23.26 -9.55 5.90
N GLN A 158 23.66 -9.15 4.68
CA GLN A 158 23.74 -7.74 4.29
C GLN A 158 22.36 -7.08 4.33
N ILE A 159 21.33 -7.77 3.82
CA ILE A 159 19.96 -7.27 3.89
C ILE A 159 19.46 -7.25 5.34
N ASP A 160 19.67 -8.27 6.15
CA ASP A 160 19.29 -8.28 7.56
C ASP A 160 19.91 -7.10 8.33
N ALA A 161 21.16 -6.76 8.03
CA ALA A 161 21.86 -5.63 8.63
C ALA A 161 21.15 -4.27 8.38
N VAL A 162 20.33 -4.14 7.32
CA VAL A 162 19.59 -2.92 6.97
C VAL A 162 18.06 -3.09 7.05
N ALA A 163 17.59 -4.30 7.33
CA ALA A 163 16.18 -4.67 7.49
C ALA A 163 15.68 -4.49 8.94
N ARG A 164 14.99 -5.48 9.50
CA ARG A 164 14.39 -5.49 10.85
C ARG A 164 13.39 -4.37 11.06
N GLY A 165 12.61 -4.08 10.02
CA GLY A 165 11.59 -3.04 10.05
C GLY A 165 12.12 -1.60 10.06
N ARG A 166 13.44 -1.40 9.88
CA ARG A 166 14.01 -0.05 9.86
C ARG A 166 13.61 0.72 8.61
N VAL A 167 13.29 1.98 8.81
CA VAL A 167 12.95 2.94 7.75
C VAL A 167 14.18 3.77 7.41
N TRP A 168 14.31 4.11 6.15
CA TRP A 168 15.42 4.88 5.61
C TRP A 168 14.92 6.01 4.74
N SER A 169 15.61 7.15 4.73
CA SER A 169 15.42 8.12 3.65
C SER A 169 15.94 7.56 2.33
N GLY A 170 15.46 8.08 1.20
CA GLY A 170 15.95 7.68 -0.12
C GLY A 170 17.47 7.83 -0.25
N ALA A 171 18.05 8.88 0.36
CA ALA A 171 19.49 9.06 0.42
C ALA A 171 20.19 7.92 1.17
N GLN A 172 19.67 7.54 2.33
CA GLN A 172 20.18 6.43 3.13
C GLN A 172 19.96 5.08 2.45
N ALA A 173 18.80 4.88 1.82
CA ALA A 173 18.45 3.66 1.11
C ALA A 173 19.39 3.43 -0.10
N LYS A 174 19.75 4.49 -0.81
CA LYS A 174 20.72 4.40 -1.91
C LYS A 174 22.10 3.97 -1.43
N GLN A 175 22.58 4.50 -0.31
CA GLN A 175 23.87 4.09 0.27
C GLN A 175 23.88 2.61 0.69
N ARG A 176 22.69 2.03 0.96
CA ARG A 176 22.49 0.65 1.38
C ARG A 176 22.15 -0.30 0.23
N GLY A 177 22.15 0.20 -1.00
CA GLY A 177 21.81 -0.58 -2.19
C GLY A 177 20.33 -0.95 -2.32
N LEU A 178 19.45 -0.30 -1.55
CA LEU A 178 18.00 -0.51 -1.63
C LEU A 178 17.34 0.34 -2.74
N VAL A 179 17.96 1.45 -3.12
CA VAL A 179 17.56 2.35 -4.20
C VAL A 179 18.74 2.52 -5.15
N ASP A 180 18.48 2.63 -6.46
CA ASP A 180 19.52 2.68 -7.48
C ASP A 180 19.93 4.11 -7.86
N ALA A 181 18.96 5.02 -7.95
CA ALA A 181 19.22 6.38 -8.38
C ALA A 181 18.26 7.38 -7.77
N PHE A 182 18.70 8.65 -7.72
CA PHE A 182 17.78 9.75 -7.41
C PHE A 182 17.06 10.21 -8.68
N GLY A 183 15.78 10.51 -8.54
CA GLY A 183 14.93 10.99 -9.61
C GLY A 183 13.46 10.69 -9.36
N GLY A 184 12.62 11.31 -10.16
CA GLY A 184 11.17 11.18 -10.15
C GLY A 184 10.63 10.37 -11.33
N MET A 185 9.38 10.65 -11.68
CA MET A 185 8.68 9.98 -12.78
C MET A 185 9.35 10.22 -14.12
N GLU A 186 9.83 11.43 -14.38
CA GLU A 186 10.46 11.78 -15.64
C GLU A 186 11.72 10.95 -15.92
N GLN A 187 12.62 10.84 -14.92
CA GLN A 187 13.83 10.04 -15.02
C GLN A 187 13.49 8.54 -15.17
N ALA A 188 12.46 8.06 -14.47
CA ALA A 188 12.03 6.68 -14.58
C ALA A 188 11.47 6.36 -15.98
N VAL A 189 10.69 7.28 -16.57
CA VAL A 189 10.18 7.15 -17.95
C VAL A 189 11.31 7.16 -18.96
N ALA A 190 12.26 8.08 -18.83
CA ALA A 190 13.41 8.15 -19.72
C ALA A 190 14.28 6.87 -19.66
N ASP A 191 14.53 6.35 -18.45
CA ASP A 191 15.32 5.14 -18.25
C ASP A 191 14.62 3.90 -18.81
N VAL A 192 13.31 3.73 -18.53
CA VAL A 192 12.59 2.56 -19.05
C VAL A 192 12.45 2.58 -20.58
N ALA A 193 12.29 3.78 -21.18
CA ALA A 193 12.26 3.94 -22.63
C ALA A 193 13.62 3.59 -23.26
N ALA A 194 14.72 4.00 -22.64
CA ALA A 194 16.06 3.63 -23.07
C ALA A 194 16.30 2.11 -22.99
N ARG A 195 15.89 1.46 -21.90
CA ARG A 195 15.96 -0.01 -21.73
C ARG A 195 15.17 -0.76 -22.79
N ALA A 196 13.99 -0.26 -23.12
CA ALA A 196 13.13 -0.82 -24.16
C ALA A 196 13.52 -0.39 -25.59
N LYS A 197 14.59 0.42 -25.76
CA LYS A 197 15.11 0.94 -27.04
C LYS A 197 14.04 1.70 -27.84
N LEU A 198 13.20 2.48 -27.18
CA LEU A 198 12.07 3.18 -27.80
C LEU A 198 12.46 4.46 -28.55
N GLY A 199 13.72 4.88 -28.46
CA GLY A 199 14.20 6.09 -29.13
C GLY A 199 13.98 7.37 -28.31
N LYS A 200 13.74 8.48 -29.01
CA LYS A 200 13.53 9.79 -28.38
C LYS A 200 12.10 9.93 -27.82
N PRO A 201 11.84 10.91 -26.94
CA PRO A 201 10.52 11.09 -26.31
C PRO A 201 9.34 11.27 -27.26
N ASP A 202 9.58 11.73 -28.48
CA ASP A 202 8.58 11.87 -29.55
C ASP A 202 8.26 10.54 -30.28
N ALA A 203 9.09 9.51 -30.10
CA ALA A 203 8.91 8.20 -30.73
C ALA A 203 8.00 7.25 -29.95
N TYR A 204 7.60 7.59 -28.71
CA TYR A 204 6.71 6.75 -27.89
C TYR A 204 5.67 7.58 -27.17
N ARG A 205 4.62 6.92 -26.69
CA ARG A 205 3.57 7.55 -25.87
C ARG A 205 3.54 6.92 -24.49
N VAL A 206 3.41 7.76 -23.47
CA VAL A 206 3.13 7.31 -22.10
C VAL A 206 1.61 7.16 -21.95
N ARG A 207 1.17 5.99 -21.52
CA ARG A 207 -0.23 5.69 -21.20
C ARG A 207 -0.34 5.32 -19.72
N TYR A 208 -1.22 5.98 -19.01
CA TYR A 208 -1.54 5.58 -17.64
C TYR A 208 -2.44 4.35 -17.67
N MET A 209 -2.09 3.36 -16.84
CA MET A 209 -2.88 2.16 -16.62
C MET A 209 -3.64 2.34 -15.30
N GLU A 210 -4.92 2.63 -15.40
CA GLU A 210 -5.81 2.86 -14.26
C GLU A 210 -6.99 1.87 -14.34
N GLU A 211 -7.58 1.55 -13.19
CA GLU A 211 -8.83 0.82 -13.17
C GLU A 211 -9.88 1.65 -13.93
N THR A 212 -10.48 1.04 -14.95
CA THR A 212 -11.57 1.70 -15.64
C THR A 212 -12.79 1.71 -14.73
N ALA A 213 -13.15 2.89 -14.24
CA ALA A 213 -14.40 3.06 -13.52
C ALA A 213 -15.57 2.43 -14.30
N THR A 214 -16.39 1.65 -13.62
CA THR A 214 -17.58 1.04 -14.22
C THR A 214 -18.49 2.11 -14.83
N PRO A 215 -19.33 1.78 -15.82
CA PRO A 215 -20.29 2.73 -16.37
C PRO A 215 -21.16 3.39 -15.29
N PHE A 216 -21.48 2.65 -14.22
CA PHE A 216 -22.23 3.16 -13.09
C PHE A 216 -21.41 4.15 -12.24
N GLU A 217 -20.14 3.85 -11.94
CA GLU A 217 -19.25 4.77 -11.22
C GLU A 217 -19.01 6.04 -12.01
N ARG A 218 -18.81 5.96 -13.33
CA ARG A 218 -18.68 7.14 -14.21
C ARG A 218 -19.94 7.99 -14.21
N PHE A 219 -21.10 7.35 -14.31
CA PHE A 219 -22.38 8.05 -14.24
C PHE A 219 -22.56 8.73 -12.89
N PHE A 220 -22.28 8.01 -11.79
CA PHE A 220 -22.45 8.55 -10.45
C PHE A 220 -21.47 9.68 -10.14
N THR A 221 -20.21 9.57 -10.56
CA THR A 221 -19.20 10.62 -10.41
C THR A 221 -19.61 11.87 -11.22
N SER A 222 -19.98 11.68 -12.49
CA SER A 222 -20.43 12.77 -13.35
C SER A 222 -21.74 13.43 -12.83
N PHE A 223 -22.66 12.63 -12.28
CA PHE A 223 -23.86 13.14 -11.63
C PHE A 223 -23.53 13.94 -10.37
N ALA A 224 -22.63 13.42 -9.51
CA ALA A 224 -22.22 14.09 -8.27
C ALA A 224 -21.50 15.43 -8.54
N GLU A 225 -20.74 15.52 -9.61
CA GLU A 225 -20.06 16.76 -10.06
C GLU A 225 -21.02 17.75 -10.72
N SER A 226 -22.18 17.31 -11.19
CA SER A 226 -23.18 18.20 -11.74
C SER A 226 -23.80 19.09 -10.67
N ARG A 227 -24.23 20.32 -11.06
CA ARG A 227 -24.93 21.26 -10.14
C ARG A 227 -26.17 20.63 -9.49
N ILE A 228 -26.88 19.78 -10.23
CA ILE A 228 -28.11 19.11 -9.78
C ILE A 228 -27.74 17.99 -8.80
N GLY A 229 -26.77 17.17 -9.13
CA GLY A 229 -26.30 16.08 -8.25
C GLY A 229 -25.67 16.58 -6.96
N ALA A 230 -24.87 17.63 -7.02
CA ALA A 230 -24.27 18.26 -5.84
C ALA A 230 -25.31 18.90 -4.91
N LYS A 231 -26.41 19.43 -5.48
CA LYS A 231 -27.55 19.96 -4.70
C LYS A 231 -28.33 18.80 -4.06
N TRP A 232 -28.63 17.75 -4.83
CA TRP A 232 -29.36 16.57 -4.36
C TRP A 232 -28.60 15.83 -3.24
N LEU A 233 -27.29 15.67 -3.37
CA LEU A 233 -26.43 15.06 -2.34
C LEU A 233 -26.39 15.86 -1.04
N ARG A 234 -26.51 17.19 -1.10
CA ARG A 234 -26.54 18.06 0.09
C ARG A 234 -27.88 18.09 0.79
N GLU A 235 -28.98 18.01 0.03
CA GLU A 235 -30.36 18.25 0.54
C GLU A 235 -31.10 16.93 0.86
N SER A 236 -30.63 15.77 0.33
CA SER A 236 -31.29 14.49 0.51
C SER A 236 -30.69 13.71 1.69
N SER A 237 -31.48 13.48 2.73
CA SER A 237 -31.12 12.62 3.87
C SER A 237 -30.87 11.18 3.44
N PHE A 238 -31.53 10.70 2.39
CA PHE A 238 -31.31 9.37 1.80
C PHE A 238 -29.93 9.29 1.12
N ALA A 239 -29.54 10.29 0.37
CA ALA A 239 -28.23 10.36 -0.27
C ALA A 239 -27.08 10.43 0.77
N GLN A 240 -27.30 11.19 1.85
CA GLN A 240 -26.36 11.27 2.97
C GLN A 240 -26.22 9.92 3.71
N GLY A 241 -27.32 9.19 3.88
CA GLY A 241 -27.32 7.85 4.46
C GLY A 241 -26.59 6.82 3.59
N LEU A 242 -26.78 6.88 2.27
CA LEU A 242 -26.11 6.01 1.30
C LEU A 242 -24.60 6.31 1.21
N LEU A 243 -24.21 7.58 1.24
CA LEU A 243 -22.80 7.97 1.31
C LEU A 243 -22.14 7.51 2.62
N ALA A 244 -22.83 7.66 3.74
CA ALA A 244 -22.32 7.22 5.04
C ALA A 244 -22.16 5.69 5.13
N SER A 245 -23.01 4.93 4.43
CA SER A 245 -22.91 3.45 4.38
C SER A 245 -21.88 2.95 3.37
N ALA A 246 -21.69 3.67 2.26
CA ALA A 246 -20.74 3.29 1.20
C ALA A 246 -19.31 3.74 1.50
N LEU A 247 -19.12 4.79 2.29
CA LEU A 247 -17.82 5.38 2.63
C LEU A 247 -17.79 5.76 4.13
N PRO A 248 -17.76 4.78 5.04
CA PRO A 248 -17.83 5.06 6.49
C PRO A 248 -16.72 5.98 6.98
N GLN A 249 -15.53 5.94 6.39
CA GLN A 249 -14.40 6.80 6.74
C GLN A 249 -14.49 8.21 6.14
N ALA A 250 -14.97 8.37 4.92
CA ALA A 250 -15.12 9.69 4.29
C ALA A 250 -16.17 10.58 4.99
N GLY A 251 -17.13 9.98 5.69
CA GLY A 251 -18.13 10.71 6.49
C GLY A 251 -17.50 11.44 7.69
N ASP A 252 -16.56 10.83 8.36
CA ASP A 252 -15.87 11.41 9.51
C ASP A 252 -14.83 12.45 9.07
N ASP A 253 -14.12 12.20 7.98
CA ASP A 253 -13.19 13.14 7.37
C ASP A 253 -13.89 14.42 6.91
N LEU A 254 -15.05 14.31 6.25
CA LEU A 254 -15.86 15.45 5.82
C LEU A 254 -16.44 16.22 7.02
N ARG A 255 -16.86 15.54 8.08
CA ARG A 255 -17.33 16.19 9.33
C ARG A 255 -16.20 16.95 10.02
N PHE A 256 -15.00 16.38 10.05
CA PHE A 256 -13.82 17.04 10.59
C PHE A 256 -13.51 18.34 9.83
N ILE A 257 -13.44 18.27 8.49
CA ILE A 257 -13.21 19.43 7.62
C ILE A 257 -14.33 20.47 7.78
N ALA A 258 -15.60 20.06 7.75
CA ALA A 258 -16.74 20.94 7.89
C ALA A 258 -16.77 21.65 9.24
N ASN A 259 -16.33 20.99 10.32
CA ASN A 259 -16.23 21.60 11.64
C ASN A 259 -15.02 22.55 11.76
N ALA A 260 -13.92 22.25 11.08
CA ALA A 260 -12.73 23.09 11.04
C ALA A 260 -12.92 24.40 10.25
N VAL A 261 -13.85 24.40 9.25
CA VAL A 261 -14.10 25.54 8.35
C VAL A 261 -15.32 26.36 8.77
N LYS A 262 -16.06 25.98 9.82
CA LYS A 262 -17.24 26.76 10.28
C LYS A 262 -16.87 28.21 10.62
N PRO A 263 -17.52 29.21 9.96
CA PRO A 263 -17.33 30.60 10.34
C PRO A 263 -17.95 30.82 11.73
N GLY A 264 -17.16 31.21 12.72
CA GLY A 264 -17.65 31.58 14.05
C GLY A 264 -16.97 30.94 15.25
N SER A 265 -16.12 29.95 15.09
CA SER A 265 -15.23 29.51 16.20
C SER A 265 -14.06 30.47 16.29
N GLY A 266 -13.97 31.23 17.37
CA GLY A 266 -13.00 32.31 17.57
C GLY A 266 -11.50 31.90 17.65
N THR A 267 -11.15 30.72 17.20
CA THR A 267 -9.80 30.22 17.02
C THR A 267 -9.42 30.22 15.54
N ARG A 268 -8.59 31.18 15.13
CA ARG A 268 -7.94 31.13 13.82
C ARG A 268 -7.01 29.94 13.79
N VAL A 269 -7.43 28.84 13.19
CA VAL A 269 -6.55 27.71 12.91
C VAL A 269 -5.52 28.18 11.90
N LYS A 270 -4.26 28.34 12.30
CA LYS A 270 -3.17 28.80 11.44
C LYS A 270 -2.53 27.66 10.62
N ALA A 271 -2.77 26.44 11.02
CA ALA A 271 -2.36 25.24 10.29
C ALA A 271 -3.27 24.06 10.68
N LEU A 272 -3.72 23.29 9.71
CA LEU A 272 -4.46 22.05 9.89
C LEU A 272 -3.64 20.95 9.24
N ALA A 273 -3.17 19.98 10.02
CA ALA A 273 -2.59 18.75 9.50
C ALA A 273 -3.57 17.61 9.77
N TYR A 274 -4.04 16.98 8.71
CA TYR A 274 -4.90 15.81 8.78
C TYR A 274 -4.35 14.71 7.87
N CYS A 275 -4.23 13.49 8.39
CA CYS A 275 -3.82 12.35 7.62
C CYS A 275 -5.06 11.61 7.10
N PHE A 276 -5.26 11.61 5.79
CA PHE A 276 -6.25 10.78 5.11
C PHE A 276 -5.78 9.32 4.96
N CYS A 277 -4.81 8.90 5.76
CA CYS A 277 -4.31 7.54 5.79
C CYS A 277 -5.35 6.66 6.49
N GLY A 278 -6.28 6.08 5.72
CA GLY A 278 -7.12 4.99 6.23
C GLY A 278 -6.25 3.76 6.47
N PHE A 279 -6.29 3.22 7.68
CA PHE A 279 -5.69 1.94 8.06
C PHE A 279 -6.48 0.77 7.48
#